data_b05edd23c533fb6473677385be5e0b95
#
_entry.id   b05edd23c533fb6473677385be5e0b95
#
_cell.length_a   1.000
_cell.length_b   1.000
_cell.length_c   1.000
_cell.angle_alpha   90.00
_cell.angle_beta   90.00
_cell.angle_gamma   90.00
#
_symmetry.space_group_name_H-M   'P 1'
#
loop_
_entity.id
_entity.type
_entity.pdbx_description
1 polymer ?
#
loop_
_entity_poly.entity_id
_entity_poly.type
_entity_poly.pdbx_seq_one_letter_code
_entity_poly.pdbx_strand_id
1 'polypeptide(L)'
;NDDKLYLASEDAVDTYKDIRFTSDHMAVLGSVGILPMNKLIREDYMKNTLNWLWDNWNWGKTWGWDYPMTAMNATRLGEPEKAVGALLMDKRTNTYLLNGHNYQDGRLRIYLPGNGGLLTAVALMCAGWDGCEVENPGFPKDGTWNVRWEGLKPMP
;
A
#
# COMPACT_ATOMS: atom_id res chain seq x y z
N ASN A 1 -19.58 4.94 2.88
CA ASN A 1 -20.65 4.55 3.83
C ASN A 1 -20.77 5.60 4.97
N ASP A 2 -21.68 5.36 5.91
CA ASP A 2 -21.93 6.29 7.03
C ASP A 2 -20.72 6.44 7.96
N ASP A 3 -19.85 5.44 8.03
CA ASP A 3 -18.58 5.46 8.77
C ASP A 3 -17.48 6.24 8.05
N LYS A 4 -17.78 6.87 6.91
CA LYS A 4 -16.82 7.59 6.07
C LYS A 4 -15.68 6.69 5.57
N LEU A 5 -16.02 5.47 5.18
CA LEU A 5 -15.12 4.48 4.56
C LEU A 5 -15.53 4.25 3.10
N TYR A 6 -14.56 4.05 2.24
CA TYR A 6 -14.81 3.63 0.86
C TYR A 6 -15.17 2.15 0.81
N LEU A 7 -16.21 1.81 0.05
CA LEU A 7 -16.61 0.43 -0.20
C LEU A 7 -15.72 -0.20 -1.29
N ALA A 8 -15.62 -1.52 -1.31
CA ALA A 8 -14.91 -2.26 -2.37
C ALA A 8 -15.54 -2.02 -3.75
N SER A 9 -16.86 -1.87 -3.80
CA SER A 9 -17.65 -1.42 -4.94
C SER A 9 -18.92 -0.76 -4.44
N GLU A 10 -19.63 -0.06 -5.32
CA GLU A 10 -20.89 0.64 -4.98
C GLU A 10 -21.94 -0.30 -4.38
N ASP A 11 -22.01 -1.53 -4.89
CA ASP A 11 -22.97 -2.55 -4.44
C ASP A 11 -22.48 -3.36 -3.23
N ALA A 12 -21.21 -3.24 -2.84
CA ALA A 12 -20.61 -3.99 -1.74
C ALA A 12 -20.86 -3.33 -0.38
N VAL A 13 -22.11 -3.13 0.00
CA VAL A 13 -22.51 -2.44 1.24
C VAL A 13 -21.97 -3.12 2.51
N ASP A 14 -21.69 -4.42 2.44
CA ASP A 14 -21.12 -5.22 3.53
C ASP A 14 -19.59 -5.35 3.47
N THR A 15 -18.90 -4.46 2.73
CA THR A 15 -17.44 -4.49 2.55
C THR A 15 -16.67 -4.78 3.85
N TYR A 16 -17.05 -4.16 4.95
CA TYR A 16 -16.34 -4.27 6.23
C TYR A 16 -16.88 -5.33 7.17
N LYS A 17 -17.85 -6.14 6.72
CA LYS A 17 -18.46 -7.22 7.50
C LYS A 17 -18.27 -8.58 6.86
N ASP A 18 -18.11 -8.63 5.54
CA ASP A 18 -17.98 -9.87 4.78
C ASP A 18 -16.50 -10.18 4.54
N ILE A 19 -16.07 -11.38 4.94
CA ILE A 19 -14.69 -11.86 4.77
C ILE A 19 -14.24 -11.87 3.30
N ARG A 20 -15.16 -11.93 2.35
CA ARG A 20 -14.84 -11.84 0.92
C ARG A 20 -14.22 -10.49 0.53
N PHE A 21 -14.52 -9.43 1.28
CA PHE A 21 -14.01 -8.07 1.04
C PHE A 21 -12.92 -7.65 2.03
N THR A 22 -12.67 -8.42 3.09
CA THR A 22 -11.67 -8.12 4.12
C THR A 22 -10.50 -9.10 4.14
N SER A 23 -10.37 -9.89 3.08
CA SER A 23 -9.24 -10.78 2.82
C SER A 23 -8.96 -10.79 1.31
N ASP A 24 -7.90 -11.47 0.88
CA ASP A 24 -7.44 -11.59 -0.51
C ASP A 24 -6.79 -10.28 -1.00
N HIS A 25 -7.52 -9.35 -1.59
CA HIS A 25 -6.98 -8.08 -2.12
C HIS A 25 -7.71 -6.85 -1.59
N MET A 26 -6.99 -5.92 -1.01
CA MET A 26 -7.52 -4.62 -0.55
C MET A 26 -7.53 -3.58 -1.70
N ALA A 27 -8.16 -3.96 -2.83
CA ALA A 27 -8.10 -3.20 -4.09
C ALA A 27 -8.55 -1.73 -3.97
N VAL A 28 -9.40 -1.40 -2.99
CA VAL A 28 -9.84 -0.03 -2.71
C VAL A 28 -8.68 0.94 -2.47
N LEU A 29 -7.58 0.47 -1.86
CA LEU A 29 -6.38 1.28 -1.63
C LEU A 29 -5.65 1.64 -2.94
N GLY A 30 -5.82 0.85 -4.00
CA GLY A 30 -5.21 1.12 -5.30
C GLY A 30 -5.73 2.39 -5.98
N SER A 31 -6.93 2.87 -5.58
CA SER A 31 -7.52 4.11 -6.10
C SER A 31 -6.75 5.38 -5.72
N VAL A 32 -5.96 5.30 -4.63
CA VAL A 32 -4.97 6.31 -4.23
C VAL A 32 -3.69 5.57 -3.86
N GLY A 33 -2.65 5.77 -4.61
CA GLY A 33 -1.39 5.05 -4.41
C GLY A 33 -0.88 4.58 -5.75
N ILE A 34 -1.46 3.52 -6.32
CA ILE A 34 -1.21 3.11 -7.71
C ILE A 34 -1.71 4.20 -8.66
N LEU A 35 -2.94 4.67 -8.45
CA LEU A 35 -3.47 5.82 -9.17
C LEU A 35 -3.23 7.11 -8.37
N PRO A 36 -3.09 8.26 -9.06
CA PRO A 36 -2.96 9.55 -8.39
C PRO A 36 -4.28 9.95 -7.70
N MET A 37 -4.16 10.73 -6.63
CA MET A 37 -5.31 11.38 -6.02
C MET A 37 -6.07 12.22 -7.05
N ASN A 38 -7.37 12.14 -7.06
CA ASN A 38 -8.22 12.94 -7.93
C ASN A 38 -9.37 13.59 -7.14
N LYS A 39 -10.08 14.54 -7.79
CA LYS A 39 -11.13 15.36 -7.16
C LYS A 39 -12.36 14.57 -6.69
N LEU A 40 -12.53 13.33 -7.16
CA LEU A 40 -13.66 12.46 -6.77
C LEU A 40 -13.38 11.72 -5.46
N ILE A 41 -12.13 11.70 -5.02
CA ILE A 41 -11.71 10.98 -3.82
C ILE A 41 -11.53 11.98 -2.67
N ARG A 42 -12.20 11.72 -1.57
CA ARG A 42 -12.03 12.43 -0.31
C ARG A 42 -10.87 11.84 0.46
N GLU A 43 -9.87 12.65 0.73
CA GLU A 43 -8.67 12.23 1.44
C GLU A 43 -8.97 11.72 2.84
N ASP A 44 -9.86 12.42 3.58
CA ASP A 44 -10.27 12.02 4.93
C ASP A 44 -10.95 10.64 4.95
N TYR A 45 -11.76 10.32 3.93
CA TYR A 45 -12.39 9.01 3.81
C TYR A 45 -11.37 7.92 3.45
N MET A 46 -10.39 8.26 2.60
CA MET A 46 -9.34 7.29 2.25
C MET A 46 -8.41 7.02 3.44
N LYS A 47 -8.07 8.04 4.25
CA LYS A 47 -7.33 7.85 5.51
C LYS A 47 -8.09 6.97 6.49
N ASN A 48 -9.38 7.19 6.66
CA ASN A 48 -10.23 6.33 7.49
C ASN A 48 -10.23 4.89 6.96
N THR A 49 -10.33 4.72 5.64
CA THR A 49 -10.30 3.39 4.98
C THR A 49 -8.98 2.69 5.20
N LEU A 50 -7.85 3.39 5.01
CA LEU A 50 -6.52 2.86 5.29
C LEU A 50 -6.38 2.43 6.76
N ASN A 51 -6.82 3.27 7.71
CA ASN A 51 -6.75 2.96 9.13
C ASN A 51 -7.59 1.74 9.50
N TRP A 52 -8.82 1.68 8.98
CA TRP A 52 -9.66 0.51 9.21
C TRP A 52 -9.02 -0.77 8.67
N LEU A 53 -8.52 -0.75 7.43
CA LEU A 53 -7.86 -1.91 6.81
C LEU A 53 -6.57 -2.28 7.57
N TRP A 54 -5.80 -1.31 8.02
CA TRP A 54 -4.59 -1.55 8.80
C TRP A 54 -4.87 -2.40 10.04
N ASP A 55 -5.94 -2.09 10.76
CA ASP A 55 -6.29 -2.72 12.02
C ASP A 55 -7.08 -4.03 11.86
N ASN A 56 -7.86 -4.17 10.78
CA ASN A 56 -8.87 -5.22 10.66
C ASN A 56 -8.65 -6.19 9.49
N TRP A 57 -7.74 -5.87 8.56
CA TRP A 57 -7.50 -6.72 7.39
C TRP A 57 -6.90 -8.07 7.78
N ASN A 58 -7.32 -9.13 7.05
CA ASN A 58 -6.74 -10.46 7.26
C ASN A 58 -5.38 -10.60 6.57
N TRP A 59 -4.34 -10.00 7.15
CA TRP A 59 -2.97 -10.03 6.63
C TRP A 59 -2.40 -11.45 6.47
N GLY A 60 -2.99 -12.46 7.11
CA GLY A 60 -2.60 -13.86 6.94
C GLY A 60 -3.10 -14.48 5.63
N LYS A 61 -4.09 -13.86 4.97
CA LYS A 61 -4.72 -14.33 3.73
C LYS A 61 -4.60 -13.31 2.58
N THR A 62 -3.64 -12.43 2.67
CA THR A 62 -3.38 -11.43 1.63
C THR A 62 -2.27 -11.88 0.67
N TRP A 63 -2.09 -11.14 -0.42
CA TRP A 63 -1.08 -11.43 -1.43
C TRP A 63 0.12 -10.48 -1.30
N GLY A 64 1.28 -10.88 -1.85
CA GLY A 64 2.51 -10.12 -1.72
C GLY A 64 2.50 -8.72 -2.34
N TRP A 65 1.58 -8.42 -3.24
CA TRP A 65 1.45 -7.09 -3.82
C TRP A 65 0.60 -6.12 -2.97
N ASP A 66 -0.18 -6.63 -1.99
CA ASP A 66 -1.02 -5.80 -1.13
C ASP A 66 -0.20 -4.93 -0.17
N TYR A 67 0.96 -5.43 0.27
CA TYR A 67 1.87 -4.67 1.13
C TYR A 67 2.42 -3.43 0.43
N PRO A 68 3.01 -3.51 -0.78
CA PRO A 68 3.43 -2.32 -1.50
C PRO A 68 2.27 -1.44 -1.95
N MET A 69 1.08 -1.98 -2.27
CA MET A 69 -0.10 -1.18 -2.56
C MET A 69 -0.51 -0.35 -1.33
N THR A 70 -0.49 -0.95 -0.15
CA THR A 70 -0.73 -0.24 1.12
C THR A 70 0.33 0.82 1.37
N ALA A 71 1.60 0.51 1.11
CA ALA A 71 2.69 1.48 1.26
C ALA A 71 2.53 2.69 0.32
N MET A 72 2.15 2.46 -0.94
CA MET A 72 1.88 3.56 -1.88
C MET A 72 0.69 4.42 -1.46
N ASN A 73 -0.39 3.80 -1.00
CA ASN A 73 -1.56 4.51 -0.47
C ASN A 73 -1.17 5.36 0.75
N ALA A 74 -0.50 4.77 1.72
CA ALA A 74 -0.03 5.45 2.93
C ALA A 74 0.90 6.63 2.59
N THR A 75 1.83 6.44 1.63
CA THR A 75 2.74 7.49 1.17
C THR A 75 1.99 8.71 0.65
N ARG A 76 1.01 8.51 -0.25
CA ARG A 76 0.23 9.62 -0.82
C ARG A 76 -0.69 10.29 0.19
N LEU A 77 -1.04 9.60 1.27
CA LEU A 77 -1.86 10.13 2.36
C LEU A 77 -1.03 10.79 3.47
N GLY A 78 0.30 10.83 3.36
CA GLY A 78 1.18 11.41 4.36
C GLY A 78 1.29 10.59 5.65
N GLU A 79 1.22 9.25 5.53
CA GLU A 79 1.33 8.27 6.61
C GLU A 79 2.62 7.42 6.45
N PRO A 80 3.83 8.04 6.52
CA PRO A 80 5.07 7.35 6.17
C PRO A 80 5.41 6.18 7.11
N GLU A 81 4.99 6.21 8.37
CA GLU A 81 5.16 5.11 9.32
C GLU A 81 4.41 3.86 8.85
N LYS A 82 3.18 4.03 8.35
CA LYS A 82 2.41 2.94 7.75
C LYS A 82 2.99 2.49 6.42
N ALA A 83 3.54 3.41 5.62
CA ALA A 83 4.18 3.06 4.36
C ALA A 83 5.37 2.12 4.58
N VAL A 84 6.29 2.48 5.47
CA VAL A 84 7.42 1.62 5.85
C VAL A 84 6.93 0.36 6.55
N GLY A 85 6.00 0.50 7.50
CA GLY A 85 5.43 -0.63 8.25
C GLY A 85 4.80 -1.69 7.36
N ALA A 86 4.10 -1.30 6.28
CA ALA A 86 3.53 -2.23 5.32
C ALA A 86 4.61 -3.06 4.61
N LEU A 87 5.68 -2.42 4.13
CA LEU A 87 6.77 -3.12 3.45
C LEU A 87 7.57 -4.04 4.39
N LEU A 88 7.66 -3.69 5.67
CA LEU A 88 8.39 -4.47 6.69
C LEU A 88 7.50 -5.43 7.48
N MET A 89 6.23 -5.54 7.16
CA MET A 89 5.30 -6.41 7.89
C MET A 89 5.74 -7.87 7.82
N ASP A 90 5.96 -8.49 8.99
CA ASP A 90 6.36 -9.90 9.10
C ASP A 90 5.18 -10.83 8.80
N LYS A 91 5.01 -11.15 7.53
CA LYS A 91 3.99 -12.07 7.02
C LYS A 91 4.58 -12.97 5.94
N ARG A 92 4.10 -14.20 5.87
CA ARG A 92 4.58 -15.19 4.89
C ARG A 92 4.57 -14.66 3.47
N THR A 93 3.50 -14.02 3.03
CA THR A 93 3.34 -13.51 1.66
C THR A 93 4.12 -12.21 1.39
N ASN A 94 4.70 -11.62 2.43
CA ASN A 94 5.65 -10.50 2.34
C ASN A 94 7.12 -10.96 2.45
N THR A 95 7.38 -12.23 2.19
CA THR A 95 8.74 -12.79 2.23
C THR A 95 9.39 -12.69 0.86
N TYR A 96 10.66 -12.29 0.84
CA TYR A 96 11.52 -12.30 -0.34
C TYR A 96 12.62 -13.34 -0.14
N LEU A 97 12.73 -14.29 -1.07
CA LEU A 97 13.73 -15.35 -1.02
C LEU A 97 15.14 -14.80 -1.31
N LEU A 98 16.18 -15.60 -1.05
CA LEU A 98 17.59 -15.21 -1.30
C LEU A 98 17.86 -14.77 -2.75
N ASN A 99 17.09 -15.27 -3.70
CA ASN A 99 17.16 -14.87 -5.12
C ASN A 99 16.33 -13.60 -5.43
N GLY A 100 15.75 -12.96 -4.42
CA GLY A 100 14.98 -11.72 -4.54
C GLY A 100 13.51 -11.90 -4.94
N HIS A 101 13.05 -13.12 -5.21
CA HIS A 101 11.65 -13.33 -5.59
C HIS A 101 10.70 -13.26 -4.40
N ASN A 102 9.58 -12.55 -4.57
CA ASN A 102 8.49 -12.58 -3.60
C ASN A 102 7.84 -13.97 -3.57
N TYR A 103 7.57 -14.47 -2.37
CA TYR A 103 7.06 -15.82 -2.12
C TYR A 103 5.63 -15.76 -1.59
N GLN A 104 4.73 -16.54 -2.18
CA GLN A 104 3.36 -16.69 -1.69
C GLN A 104 3.17 -17.98 -0.90
N ASP A 105 3.43 -19.11 -1.55
CA ASP A 105 3.32 -20.44 -0.96
C ASP A 105 4.18 -21.47 -1.73
N GLY A 106 4.09 -22.75 -1.35
CA GLY A 106 4.85 -23.83 -1.97
C GLY A 106 4.56 -24.04 -3.47
N ARG A 107 3.39 -23.64 -3.96
CA ARG A 107 2.99 -23.74 -5.37
C ARG A 107 3.37 -22.50 -6.17
N LEU A 108 3.36 -21.31 -5.52
CA LEU A 108 3.67 -20.03 -6.13
C LEU A 108 4.87 -19.39 -5.41
N ARG A 109 6.05 -19.89 -5.75
CA ARG A 109 7.32 -19.46 -5.15
C ARG A 109 7.93 -18.22 -5.79
N ILE A 110 7.41 -17.80 -6.92
CA ILE A 110 7.83 -16.63 -7.69
C ILE A 110 6.57 -15.82 -7.98
N TYR A 111 6.36 -14.75 -7.24
CA TYR A 111 5.21 -13.88 -7.37
C TYR A 111 5.65 -12.49 -7.83
N LEU A 112 5.85 -12.34 -9.14
CA LEU A 112 6.36 -11.10 -9.75
C LEU A 112 5.52 -9.84 -9.48
N PRO A 113 4.17 -9.90 -9.33
CA PRO A 113 3.41 -8.72 -8.90
C PRO A 113 3.89 -8.13 -7.57
N GLY A 114 4.28 -8.97 -6.60
CA GLY A 114 4.88 -8.50 -5.35
C GLY A 114 6.23 -7.81 -5.58
N ASN A 115 7.08 -8.36 -6.44
CA ASN A 115 8.35 -7.72 -6.81
C ASN A 115 8.14 -6.37 -7.50
N GLY A 116 7.29 -6.33 -8.53
CA GLY A 116 6.96 -5.09 -9.23
C GLY A 116 6.36 -4.04 -8.30
N GLY A 117 5.43 -4.47 -7.43
CA GLY A 117 4.82 -3.62 -6.41
C GLY A 117 5.85 -3.03 -5.45
N LEU A 118 6.78 -3.85 -4.93
CA LEU A 118 7.84 -3.38 -4.02
C LEU A 118 8.70 -2.30 -4.68
N LEU A 119 9.17 -2.55 -5.90
CA LEU A 119 10.02 -1.58 -6.62
C LEU A 119 9.27 -0.27 -6.88
N THR A 120 8.01 -0.36 -7.29
CA THR A 120 7.15 0.80 -7.55
C THR A 120 6.88 1.58 -6.26
N ALA A 121 6.55 0.89 -5.16
CA ALA A 121 6.31 1.52 -3.87
C ALA A 121 7.56 2.26 -3.36
N VAL A 122 8.73 1.63 -3.40
CA VAL A 122 9.99 2.26 -2.97
C VAL A 122 10.32 3.46 -3.85
N ALA A 123 10.11 3.37 -5.17
CA ALA A 123 10.31 4.49 -6.08
C ALA A 123 9.39 5.68 -5.74
N LEU A 124 8.09 5.44 -5.50
CA LEU A 124 7.15 6.47 -5.06
C LEU A 124 7.52 7.06 -3.70
N MET A 125 7.89 6.21 -2.75
CA MET A 125 8.30 6.62 -1.40
C MET A 125 9.54 7.53 -1.42
N CYS A 126 10.45 7.30 -2.36
CA CYS A 126 11.67 8.11 -2.54
C CYS A 126 11.40 9.39 -3.34
N ALA A 127 10.90 9.24 -4.56
CA ALA A 127 10.82 10.34 -5.53
C ALA A 127 9.49 11.12 -5.47
N GLY A 128 8.48 10.60 -4.77
CA GLY A 128 7.15 11.22 -4.72
C GLY A 128 6.40 11.16 -6.06
N TRP A 129 5.58 12.14 -6.31
CA TRP A 129 4.71 12.26 -7.48
C TRP A 129 4.65 13.70 -7.96
N ASP A 130 4.10 13.95 -9.14
CA ASP A 130 3.94 15.29 -9.71
C ASP A 130 3.15 16.19 -8.73
N GLY A 131 3.78 17.28 -8.31
CA GLY A 131 3.23 18.21 -7.33
C GLY A 131 3.47 17.84 -5.87
N CYS A 132 4.20 16.76 -5.57
CA CYS A 132 4.64 16.46 -4.22
C CYS A 132 5.81 17.36 -3.82
N GLU A 133 5.64 18.14 -2.76
CA GLU A 133 6.68 19.06 -2.25
C GLU A 133 7.49 18.44 -1.09
N VAL A 134 7.11 17.23 -0.64
CA VAL A 134 7.78 16.54 0.45
C VAL A 134 8.93 15.70 -0.12
N GLU A 135 10.13 15.94 0.35
CA GLU A 135 11.30 15.09 0.03
C GLU A 135 11.15 13.72 0.67
N ASN A 136 11.35 12.63 -0.12
CA ASN A 136 11.23 11.24 0.34
C ASN A 136 9.92 11.00 1.13
N PRO A 137 8.74 11.24 0.52
CA PRO A 137 7.46 11.33 1.24
C PRO A 137 7.02 10.04 1.95
N GLY A 138 7.55 8.90 1.53
CA GLY A 138 7.20 7.59 2.12
C GLY A 138 8.05 7.21 3.34
N PHE A 139 8.95 8.08 3.81
CA PHE A 139 9.82 7.76 4.96
C PHE A 139 9.61 8.74 6.11
N PRO A 140 9.53 8.24 7.37
CA PRO A 140 9.45 9.08 8.57
C PRO A 140 10.57 10.12 8.64
N LYS A 141 10.26 11.29 9.21
CA LYS A 141 11.19 12.43 9.37
C LYS A 141 11.76 12.56 10.78
N ASP A 142 11.72 11.48 11.52
CA ASP A 142 12.19 11.38 12.92
C ASP A 142 13.71 11.16 13.07
N GLY A 143 14.44 11.13 11.95
CA GLY A 143 15.88 10.90 11.92
C GLY A 143 16.30 9.43 11.89
N THR A 144 15.36 8.47 11.90
CA THR A 144 15.67 7.03 11.82
C THR A 144 16.04 6.57 10.41
N TRP A 145 15.68 7.36 9.38
CA TRP A 145 15.90 7.02 7.98
C TRP A 145 16.91 7.98 7.30
N ASN A 146 17.90 7.41 6.63
CA ASN A 146 18.79 8.12 5.73
C ASN A 146 18.53 7.61 4.31
N VAL A 147 17.70 8.34 3.56
CA VAL A 147 17.21 7.92 2.24
C VAL A 147 18.10 8.52 1.17
N ARG A 148 18.62 7.67 0.28
CA ARG A 148 19.39 8.07 -0.90
C ARG A 148 18.93 7.27 -2.11
N TRP A 149 18.76 7.93 -3.23
CA TRP A 149 18.38 7.30 -4.49
C TRP A 149 18.95 8.06 -5.67
N GLU A 150 18.97 7.42 -6.83
CA GLU A 150 19.51 7.99 -8.07
C GLU A 150 18.64 7.51 -9.25
N GLY A 151 18.45 8.40 -10.24
CA GLY A 151 17.79 8.06 -11.50
C GLY A 151 16.26 7.85 -11.44
N LEU A 152 15.62 8.00 -10.27
CA LEU A 152 14.17 7.96 -10.16
C LEU A 152 13.53 9.26 -10.67
N LYS A 153 12.28 9.16 -11.07
CA LYS A 153 11.44 10.31 -11.44
C LYS A 153 10.17 10.27 -10.60
N PRO A 154 9.57 11.45 -10.28
CA PRO A 154 8.24 11.49 -9.68
C PRO A 154 7.25 10.69 -10.51
N MET A 155 6.34 10.01 -9.84
CA MET A 155 5.20 9.33 -10.49
C MET A 155 4.12 10.36 -10.85
N PRO A 156 3.21 10.05 -11.78
CA PRO A 156 2.02 10.87 -12.02
C PRO A 156 1.15 11.05 -10.79
#